data_c92e0384350ee56fdf89c64501766795
#
_entry.id   c92e0384350ee56fdf89c64501766795
#
_cell.length_a   1.000
_cell.length_b   1.000
_cell.length_c   1.000
_cell.angle_alpha   90.00
_cell.angle_beta   90.00
_cell.angle_gamma   90.00
#
_symmetry.space_group_name_H-M   'P 1'
#
loop_
_entity.id
_entity.type
_entity.pdbx_description
1 polymer ?
#
loop_
_entity_poly.entity_id
_entity_poly.type
_entity_poly.pdbx_seq_one_letter_code
_entity_poly.pdbx_strand_id
1 'polypeptide(L)'
;LKHLTVDGRQSARQLSHRLGVSTVTILSRIKKLEEQNIIQGYSVRLNHELLGYEITSIIEIKSNKGKMLEIENEIAKYESTIAVYDITGDADMIIIAKFKNRELLSDFVKKISAISNVENTLTHLVLNTIKEDNRLIE
;
A
#
# COMPACT_ATOMS: atom_id res chain seq x y z
N LEU A 1 4.39 -13.75 -14.89
CA LEU A 1 4.27 -12.57 -14.02
C LEU A 1 4.83 -11.31 -14.67
N LYS A 2 6.10 -11.26 -15.11
CA LYS A 2 6.74 -10.05 -15.69
C LYS A 2 5.84 -9.26 -16.68
N HIS A 3 5.10 -9.94 -17.54
CA HIS A 3 4.21 -9.25 -18.47
C HIS A 3 3.00 -8.60 -17.80
N LEU A 4 2.41 -9.28 -16.81
CA LEU A 4 1.27 -8.75 -16.07
C LEU A 4 1.66 -7.60 -15.13
N THR A 5 2.88 -7.60 -14.57
CA THR A 5 3.36 -6.48 -13.75
C THR A 5 3.65 -5.23 -14.57
N VAL A 6 4.00 -5.36 -15.85
CA VAL A 6 4.18 -4.22 -16.77
C VAL A 6 2.83 -3.69 -17.24
N ASP A 7 1.92 -4.59 -17.64
CA ASP A 7 0.58 -4.23 -18.11
C ASP A 7 -0.42 -5.31 -17.68
N GLY A 8 -1.13 -5.04 -16.59
CA GLY A 8 -2.17 -5.91 -16.03
C GLY A 8 -3.45 -6.01 -16.89
N ARG A 9 -3.58 -5.21 -17.96
CA ARG A 9 -4.72 -5.24 -18.88
C ARG A 9 -4.56 -6.22 -20.03
N GLN A 10 -3.40 -6.88 -20.16
CA GLN A 10 -3.18 -7.85 -21.22
C GLN A 10 -4.16 -9.02 -21.11
N SER A 11 -4.84 -9.30 -22.22
CA SER A 11 -5.72 -10.47 -22.31
C SER A 11 -4.91 -11.76 -22.36
N ALA A 12 -5.52 -12.88 -21.93
CA ALA A 12 -4.90 -14.19 -22.04
C ALA A 12 -4.48 -14.53 -23.49
N ARG A 13 -5.23 -14.03 -24.49
CA ARG A 13 -4.89 -14.18 -25.91
C ARG A 13 -3.63 -13.41 -26.30
N GLN A 14 -3.47 -12.17 -25.83
CA GLN A 14 -2.26 -11.38 -26.08
C GLN A 14 -1.03 -12.02 -25.42
N LEU A 15 -1.18 -12.52 -24.19
CA LEU A 15 -0.12 -13.24 -23.49
C LEU A 15 0.25 -14.55 -24.18
N SER A 16 -0.74 -15.31 -24.67
CA SER A 16 -0.50 -16.57 -25.37
C SER A 16 0.30 -16.35 -26.67
N HIS A 17 -0.04 -15.32 -27.42
CA HIS A 17 0.67 -14.96 -28.64
C HIS A 17 2.13 -14.54 -28.36
N ARG A 18 2.32 -13.72 -27.31
CA ARG A 18 3.65 -13.22 -26.91
C ARG A 18 4.57 -14.31 -26.37
N LEU A 19 4.01 -15.31 -25.68
CA LEU A 19 4.77 -16.38 -25.01
C LEU A 19 4.82 -17.69 -25.82
N GLY A 20 4.17 -17.77 -26.98
CA GLY A 20 4.15 -18.95 -27.84
C GLY A 20 3.45 -20.17 -27.20
N VAL A 21 2.45 -19.96 -26.34
CA VAL A 21 1.69 -21.02 -25.68
C VAL A 21 0.19 -20.83 -25.91
N SER A 22 -0.63 -21.86 -25.66
CA SER A 22 -2.09 -21.74 -25.84
C SER A 22 -2.72 -20.78 -24.81
N THR A 23 -3.86 -20.17 -25.16
CA THR A 23 -4.66 -19.35 -24.28
C THR A 23 -5.11 -20.12 -23.02
N VAL A 24 -5.45 -21.40 -23.18
CA VAL A 24 -5.82 -22.29 -22.08
C VAL A 24 -4.64 -22.45 -21.10
N THR A 25 -3.44 -22.60 -21.62
CA THR A 25 -2.21 -22.67 -20.80
C THR A 25 -2.00 -21.38 -20.00
N ILE A 26 -2.24 -20.20 -20.60
CA ILE A 26 -2.13 -18.91 -19.91
C ILE A 26 -3.15 -18.82 -18.77
N LEU A 27 -4.43 -19.12 -19.07
CA LEU A 27 -5.50 -19.07 -18.06
C LEU A 27 -5.21 -20.02 -16.89
N SER A 28 -4.77 -21.24 -17.17
CA SER A 28 -4.39 -22.20 -16.14
C SER A 28 -3.24 -21.71 -15.27
N ARG A 29 -2.21 -21.08 -15.87
CA ARG A 29 -1.06 -20.50 -15.13
C ARG A 29 -1.48 -19.32 -14.27
N ILE A 30 -2.34 -18.43 -14.79
CA ILE A 30 -2.85 -17.27 -14.01
C ILE A 30 -3.65 -17.78 -12.82
N LYS A 31 -4.60 -18.70 -13.06
CA LYS A 31 -5.41 -19.30 -11.98
C LYS A 31 -4.55 -19.92 -10.89
N LYS A 32 -3.50 -20.66 -11.25
CA LYS A 32 -2.56 -21.24 -10.30
C LYS A 32 -1.85 -20.18 -9.45
N LEU A 33 -1.46 -19.05 -10.06
CA LEU A 33 -0.82 -17.94 -9.32
C LEU A 33 -1.80 -17.24 -8.38
N GLU A 34 -3.08 -17.14 -8.74
CA GLU A 34 -4.15 -16.62 -7.89
C GLU A 34 -4.44 -17.59 -6.73
N GLU A 35 -4.59 -18.88 -7.01
CA GLU A 35 -4.79 -19.93 -5.99
C GLU A 35 -3.64 -20.03 -4.98
N GLN A 36 -2.41 -19.77 -5.44
CA GLN A 36 -1.20 -19.69 -4.59
C GLN A 36 -1.05 -18.35 -3.88
N ASN A 37 -2.00 -17.42 -4.04
CA ASN A 37 -1.96 -16.06 -3.51
C ASN A 37 -0.72 -15.25 -3.92
N ILE A 38 -0.06 -15.63 -5.03
CA ILE A 38 1.04 -14.86 -5.64
C ILE A 38 0.47 -13.64 -6.35
N ILE A 39 -0.65 -13.80 -7.06
CA ILE A 39 -1.48 -12.69 -7.56
C ILE A 39 -2.60 -12.49 -6.54
N GLN A 40 -2.55 -11.40 -5.80
CA GLN A 40 -3.53 -11.06 -4.77
C GLN A 40 -4.70 -10.24 -5.32
N GLY A 41 -4.54 -9.71 -6.53
CA GLY A 41 -5.58 -8.90 -7.17
C GLY A 41 -5.04 -8.10 -8.34
N TYR A 42 -5.93 -7.33 -8.93
CA TYR A 42 -5.63 -6.41 -10.03
C TYR A 42 -6.11 -5.02 -9.64
N SER A 43 -5.24 -4.03 -9.79
CA SER A 43 -5.57 -2.65 -9.48
C SER A 43 -5.03 -1.69 -10.53
N VAL A 44 -5.53 -0.47 -10.52
CA VAL A 44 -5.02 0.61 -11.34
C VAL A 44 -4.01 1.45 -10.57
N ARG A 45 -2.97 1.93 -11.24
CA ARG A 45 -2.08 2.96 -10.70
C ARG A 45 -2.74 4.32 -10.90
N LEU A 46 -2.90 5.05 -9.83
CA LEU A 46 -3.52 6.37 -9.83
C LEU A 46 -2.46 7.46 -9.69
N ASN A 47 -2.68 8.57 -10.37
CA ASN A 47 -1.95 9.80 -10.08
C ASN A 47 -2.70 10.52 -8.95
N HIS A 48 -2.23 10.35 -7.71
CA HIS A 48 -2.88 10.92 -6.54
C HIS A 48 -2.85 12.44 -6.52
N GLU A 49 -1.83 13.08 -7.07
CA GLU A 49 -1.76 14.56 -7.18
C GLU A 49 -2.89 15.09 -8.06
N LEU A 50 -3.14 14.46 -9.22
CA LEU A 50 -4.26 14.84 -10.10
C LEU A 50 -5.63 14.57 -9.49
N LEU A 51 -5.70 13.71 -8.47
CA LEU A 51 -6.90 13.45 -7.67
C LEU A 51 -7.02 14.40 -6.47
N GLY A 52 -6.09 15.36 -6.34
CA GLY A 52 -6.08 16.36 -5.28
C GLY A 52 -5.45 15.90 -3.96
N TYR A 53 -4.72 14.79 -3.94
CA TYR A 53 -3.94 14.36 -2.77
C TYR A 53 -2.57 15.03 -2.80
N GLU A 54 -2.48 16.22 -2.21
CA GLU A 54 -1.29 17.08 -2.25
C GLU A 54 -0.27 16.74 -1.17
N ILE A 55 -0.68 16.01 -0.13
CA ILE A 55 0.16 15.72 1.02
C ILE A 55 0.36 14.22 1.14
N THR A 56 1.61 13.79 1.10
CA THR A 56 2.02 12.45 1.53
C THR A 56 2.77 12.58 2.85
N SER A 57 2.42 11.77 3.83
CA SER A 57 3.09 11.74 5.12
C SER A 57 3.58 10.34 5.47
N ILE A 58 4.69 10.31 6.20
CA ILE A 58 5.20 9.12 6.90
C ILE A 58 5.05 9.41 8.38
N ILE A 59 4.31 8.58 9.10
CA ILE A 59 4.00 8.80 10.50
C ILE A 59 4.56 7.62 11.29
N GLU A 60 5.52 7.92 12.16
CA GLU A 60 6.04 6.96 13.13
C GLU A 60 5.13 6.94 14.35
N ILE A 61 4.89 5.75 14.87
CA ILE A 61 4.12 5.54 16.10
C ILE A 61 4.97 4.77 17.09
N LYS A 62 4.97 5.26 18.32
CA LYS A 62 5.44 4.53 19.49
C LYS A 62 4.23 4.12 20.32
N SER A 63 4.19 2.85 20.69
CA SER A 63 3.07 2.25 21.40
C SER A 63 3.50 1.51 22.66
N ASN A 64 2.59 1.35 23.60
CA ASN A 64 2.78 0.44 24.72
C ASN A 64 2.77 -1.01 24.23
N LYS A 65 3.83 -1.75 24.56
CA LYS A 65 4.00 -3.16 24.17
C LYS A 65 2.82 -4.01 24.64
N GLY A 66 2.21 -4.75 23.70
CA GLY A 66 1.16 -5.74 23.99
C GLY A 66 -0.17 -5.51 23.27
N LYS A 67 -0.37 -4.35 22.60
CA LYS A 67 -1.62 -4.04 21.86
C LYS A 67 -1.39 -3.50 20.45
N MET A 68 -0.23 -3.71 19.88
CA MET A 68 0.13 -3.22 18.54
C MET A 68 -0.88 -3.66 17.49
N LEU A 69 -1.25 -4.93 17.44
CA LEU A 69 -2.18 -5.47 16.44
C LEU A 69 -3.56 -4.77 16.45
N GLU A 70 -4.04 -4.34 17.63
CA GLU A 70 -5.29 -3.59 17.74
C GLU A 70 -5.17 -2.20 17.10
N ILE A 71 -4.04 -1.51 17.37
CA ILE A 71 -3.73 -0.18 16.82
C ILE A 71 -3.57 -0.26 15.30
N GLU A 72 -2.79 -1.23 14.81
CA GLU A 72 -2.55 -1.47 13.38
C GLU A 72 -3.86 -1.70 12.62
N ASN A 73 -4.70 -2.58 13.14
CA ASN A 73 -5.99 -2.90 12.53
C ASN A 73 -6.96 -1.71 12.55
N GLU A 74 -6.88 -0.83 13.54
CA GLU A 74 -7.68 0.38 13.57
C GLU A 74 -7.19 1.39 12.53
N ILE A 75 -5.87 1.62 12.46
CA ILE A 75 -5.26 2.55 11.51
C ILE A 75 -5.45 2.10 10.06
N ALA A 76 -5.34 0.80 9.80
CA ALA A 76 -5.52 0.23 8.46
C ALA A 76 -6.93 0.45 7.88
N LYS A 77 -7.94 0.78 8.71
CA LYS A 77 -9.31 1.06 8.25
C LYS A 77 -9.50 2.47 7.68
N TYR A 78 -8.59 3.40 7.96
CA TYR A 78 -8.71 4.76 7.42
C TYR A 78 -8.39 4.79 5.92
N GLU A 79 -9.28 5.38 5.13
CA GLU A 79 -9.13 5.47 3.66
C GLU A 79 -7.87 6.25 3.22
N SER A 80 -7.37 7.14 4.07
CA SER A 80 -6.13 7.88 3.83
C SER A 80 -4.87 7.03 4.01
N THR A 81 -4.98 5.84 4.65
CA THR A 81 -3.87 4.94 4.91
C THR A 81 -3.53 4.13 3.68
N ILE A 82 -2.29 4.26 3.20
CA ILE A 82 -1.75 3.50 2.07
C ILE A 82 -1.08 2.22 2.56
N ALA A 83 -0.30 2.33 3.64
CA ALA A 83 0.41 1.20 4.22
C ALA A 83 0.62 1.39 5.72
N VAL A 84 0.65 0.27 6.44
CA VAL A 84 1.02 0.18 7.86
C VAL A 84 2.07 -0.91 7.97
N TYR A 85 3.19 -0.59 8.60
CA TYR A 85 4.29 -1.53 8.81
C TYR A 85 4.67 -1.55 10.29
N ASP A 86 4.77 -2.74 10.84
CA ASP A 86 5.50 -3.02 12.06
C ASP A 86 7.00 -2.95 11.76
N ILE A 87 7.77 -2.25 12.59
CA ILE A 87 9.19 -1.99 12.32
C ILE A 87 10.05 -2.24 13.55
N THR A 88 11.33 -2.41 13.31
CA THR A 88 12.34 -2.43 14.37
C THR A 88 12.98 -1.05 14.51
N GLY A 89 13.37 -0.66 15.73
CA GLY A 89 14.05 0.60 16.03
C GLY A 89 13.40 1.35 17.18
N ASP A 90 13.47 2.69 17.14
CA ASP A 90 12.93 3.54 18.21
C ASP A 90 11.40 3.68 18.12
N ALA A 91 10.84 3.64 16.93
CA ALA A 91 9.41 3.54 16.70
C ALA A 91 9.01 2.07 16.54
N ASP A 92 7.76 1.75 16.84
CA ASP A 92 7.20 0.41 16.72
C ASP A 92 6.51 0.22 15.36
N MET A 93 6.01 1.32 14.76
CA MET A 93 5.19 1.26 13.54
C MET A 93 5.44 2.46 12.64
N ILE A 94 5.32 2.26 11.33
CA ILE A 94 5.29 3.32 10.32
C ILE A 94 3.99 3.22 9.53
N ILE A 95 3.35 4.39 9.33
CA ILE A 95 2.19 4.57 8.45
C ILE A 95 2.61 5.43 7.28
N ILE A 96 2.20 5.02 6.08
CA ILE A 96 2.21 5.88 4.90
C ILE A 96 0.77 6.29 4.60
N ALA A 97 0.50 7.59 4.54
CA ALA A 97 -0.84 8.12 4.32
C ALA A 97 -0.82 9.32 3.36
N LYS A 98 -1.94 9.51 2.63
CA LYS A 98 -2.10 10.61 1.67
C LYS A 98 -3.34 11.43 2.00
N PHE A 99 -3.22 12.77 1.90
CA PHE A 99 -4.26 13.72 2.27
C PHE A 99 -4.41 14.81 1.20
N LYS A 100 -5.63 15.31 1.04
CA LYS A 100 -5.94 16.41 0.14
C LYS A 100 -5.46 17.77 0.68
N ASN A 101 -5.42 17.93 2.00
CA ASN A 101 -5.03 19.18 2.65
C ASN A 101 -4.48 18.93 4.06
N ARG A 102 -3.96 20.01 4.67
CA ARG A 102 -3.37 19.96 6.02
C ARG A 102 -4.38 19.70 7.13
N GLU A 103 -5.62 20.11 6.94
CA GLU A 103 -6.69 19.91 7.93
C GLU A 103 -6.97 18.41 8.10
N LEU A 104 -7.14 17.69 6.98
CA LEU A 104 -7.33 16.22 6.99
C LEU A 104 -6.14 15.48 7.59
N LEU A 105 -4.89 15.92 7.32
CA LEU A 105 -3.72 15.36 7.98
C LEU A 105 -3.76 15.61 9.49
N SER A 106 -4.04 16.85 9.91
CA SER A 106 -4.12 17.21 11.34
C SER A 106 -5.16 16.38 12.08
N ASP A 107 -6.34 16.21 11.49
CA ASP A 107 -7.41 15.43 12.08
C ASP A 107 -7.06 13.94 12.16
N PHE A 108 -6.39 13.42 11.15
CA PHE A 108 -5.89 12.05 11.16
C PHE A 108 -4.86 11.83 12.28
N VAL A 109 -3.87 12.71 12.40
CA VAL A 109 -2.85 12.63 13.47
C VAL A 109 -3.49 12.71 14.86
N LYS A 110 -4.46 13.61 15.07
CA LYS A 110 -5.21 13.70 16.34
C LYS A 110 -5.97 12.40 16.64
N LYS A 111 -6.63 11.81 15.64
CA LYS A 111 -7.35 10.53 15.81
C LYS A 111 -6.40 9.41 16.21
N ILE A 112 -5.25 9.29 15.52
CA ILE A 112 -4.25 8.26 15.86
C ILE A 112 -3.70 8.47 17.26
N SER A 113 -3.32 9.71 17.60
CA SER A 113 -2.78 10.03 18.93
C SER A 113 -3.77 9.80 20.06
N ALA A 114 -5.07 9.76 19.75
CA ALA A 114 -6.13 9.46 20.71
C ALA A 114 -6.40 7.95 20.88
N ILE A 115 -5.82 7.10 20.02
CA ILE A 115 -5.97 5.64 20.15
C ILE A 115 -5.31 5.19 21.46
N SER A 116 -6.01 4.38 22.22
CA SER A 116 -5.50 3.80 23.46
C SER A 116 -4.19 3.06 23.20
N ASN A 117 -3.19 3.27 24.06
CA ASN A 117 -1.84 2.71 23.99
C ASN A 117 -0.91 3.30 22.90
N VAL A 118 -1.30 4.32 22.15
CA VAL A 118 -0.36 5.14 21.39
C VAL A 118 0.30 6.11 22.37
N GLU A 119 1.62 6.02 22.51
CA GLU A 119 2.42 6.87 23.40
C GLU A 119 2.86 8.16 22.73
N ASN A 120 3.31 8.04 21.49
CA ASN A 120 3.82 9.17 20.71
C ASN A 120 3.62 8.96 19.22
N THR A 121 3.49 10.05 18.50
CA THR A 121 3.46 10.09 17.04
C THR A 121 4.45 11.12 16.51
N LEU A 122 5.23 10.76 15.49
CA LEU A 122 6.13 11.67 14.79
C LEU A 122 5.77 11.71 13.31
N THR A 123 5.34 12.87 12.84
CA THR A 123 4.87 13.04 11.46
C THR A 123 5.92 13.70 10.59
N HIS A 124 6.30 13.03 9.50
CA HIS A 124 7.16 13.55 8.45
C HIS A 124 6.31 13.89 7.22
N LEU A 125 6.45 15.10 6.70
CA LEU A 125 5.89 15.46 5.40
C LEU A 125 6.87 15.05 4.30
N VAL A 126 6.38 14.30 3.31
CA VAL A 126 7.17 13.98 2.13
C VAL A 126 7.26 15.21 1.25
N LEU A 127 8.46 15.72 1.03
CA LEU A 127 8.70 16.90 0.18
C LEU A 127 8.71 16.51 -1.30
N ASN A 128 9.23 15.32 -1.62
CA ASN A 128 9.32 14.84 -3.00
C ASN A 128 9.32 13.30 -3.03
N THR A 129 8.52 12.71 -3.91
CA THR A 129 8.50 11.26 -4.13
C THR A 129 9.39 10.93 -5.33
N ILE A 130 10.56 10.39 -5.07
CA ILE A 130 11.51 10.01 -6.12
C ILE A 130 11.07 8.70 -6.80
N LYS A 131 10.56 7.75 -6.02
CA LYS A 131 10.05 6.47 -6.52
C LYS A 131 8.98 5.92 -5.58
N GLU A 132 7.86 5.53 -6.14
CA GLU A 132 6.79 4.77 -5.47
C GLU A 132 6.30 3.70 -6.44
N ASP A 133 6.83 2.50 -6.31
CA ASP A 133 6.51 1.37 -7.22
C ASP A 133 6.61 0.03 -6.47
N ASN A 134 5.47 -0.61 -6.30
CA ASN A 134 5.37 -1.90 -5.59
C ASN A 134 5.59 -3.11 -6.52
N ARG A 135 5.94 -2.88 -7.79
CA ARG A 135 6.16 -3.94 -8.79
C ARG A 135 7.58 -4.48 -8.69
N LEU A 136 7.90 -5.15 -7.59
CA LEU A 136 9.20 -5.80 -7.44
C LEU A 136 9.12 -7.22 -8.00
N ILE A 137 9.74 -7.44 -9.16
CA ILE A 137 9.89 -8.75 -9.79
C ILE A 137 11.18 -8.78 -10.62
N GLU A 138 12.00 -9.80 -10.43
CA GLU A 138 13.22 -10.06 -11.19
C GLU A 138 12.97 -10.76 -12.53
#